data_bbbfb72dafeba89a9dca772ae9937160
#
_entry.id   bbbfb72dafeba89a9dca772ae9937160
#
_cell.length_a   1.000
_cell.length_b   1.000
_cell.length_c   1.000
_cell.angle_alpha   90.00
_cell.angle_beta   90.00
_cell.angle_gamma   90.00
#
_symmetry.space_group_name_H-M   'P 1'
#
loop_
_entity.id
_entity.type
_entity.pdbx_description
1 polymer ?
#
loop_
_entity_poly.entity_id
_entity_poly.type
_entity_poly.pdbx_seq_one_letter_code
_entity_poly.pdbx_strand_id
1 'polypeptide(L)'
;MKFRPCIDIHNGKVKQIVGGSLKDAGDQAKENFVSGQDATFYAELYKNAGLKGGHVILLNGKDSEYYEATRNQALKALRAYPGGLQIGGGVCPENAQDYLNAGASHVIVTSYVFKDGRLSWENLARMEQAAGREHLVLDLSCRKKDNQYFIVTDRWQKFTDVPVTLEVMEELGSHCDEFLVHAVDVEGKANGIETEPVSYTHLT
;
A
#
# COMPACT_ATOMS: atom_id res chain seq x y z
N MET A 1 0.91 -9.12 18.78
CA MET A 1 1.39 -8.44 17.54
C MET A 1 1.45 -9.47 16.42
N LYS A 2 0.93 -9.14 15.23
CA LYS A 2 1.00 -10.01 14.04
C LYS A 2 2.03 -9.41 13.08
N PHE A 3 2.98 -10.22 12.61
CA PHE A 3 3.93 -9.79 11.58
C PHE A 3 3.26 -9.93 10.20
N ARG A 4 3.27 -8.86 9.41
CA ARG A 4 2.69 -8.79 8.07
C ARG A 4 3.78 -8.36 7.08
N PRO A 5 4.34 -9.29 6.31
CA PRO A 5 5.44 -9.00 5.39
C PRO A 5 4.97 -8.25 4.14
N CYS A 6 5.92 -7.56 3.50
CA CYS A 6 5.71 -6.86 2.23
C CYS A 6 6.36 -7.60 1.05
N ILE A 7 5.75 -7.48 -0.13
CA ILE A 7 6.32 -7.83 -1.44
C ILE A 7 6.21 -6.59 -2.33
N ASP A 8 7.29 -5.83 -2.42
CA ASP A 8 7.36 -4.68 -3.33
C ASP A 8 7.80 -5.13 -4.71
N ILE A 9 7.05 -4.72 -5.73
CA ILE A 9 7.34 -5.09 -7.13
C ILE A 9 7.60 -3.81 -7.92
N HIS A 10 8.80 -3.72 -8.47
CA HIS A 10 9.24 -2.63 -9.32
C HIS A 10 9.96 -3.15 -10.56
N ASN A 11 9.57 -2.66 -11.74
CA ASN A 11 10.10 -3.09 -13.04
C ASN A 11 10.03 -4.62 -13.23
N GLY A 12 8.91 -5.22 -12.83
CA GLY A 12 8.64 -6.66 -12.95
C GLY A 12 9.46 -7.55 -12.02
N LYS A 13 10.15 -7.00 -11.01
CA LYS A 13 10.97 -7.74 -10.04
C LYS A 13 10.59 -7.40 -8.62
N VAL A 14 10.73 -8.38 -7.70
CA VAL A 14 10.60 -8.13 -6.27
C VAL A 14 11.85 -7.39 -5.79
N LYS A 15 11.66 -6.26 -5.11
CA LYS A 15 12.74 -5.38 -4.66
C LYS A 15 12.45 -4.82 -3.27
N GLN A 16 13.49 -4.39 -2.58
CA GLN A 16 13.40 -3.45 -1.49
C GLN A 16 14.01 -2.13 -1.92
N ILE A 17 13.23 -1.06 -1.88
CA ILE A 17 13.67 0.28 -2.23
C ILE A 17 13.79 1.18 -1.00
N VAL A 18 14.56 2.26 -1.11
CA VAL A 18 14.61 3.30 -0.08
C VAL A 18 13.40 4.21 -0.25
N GLY A 19 12.62 4.40 0.81
CA GLY A 19 11.47 5.29 0.83
C GLY A 19 11.80 6.69 0.32
N GLY A 20 10.92 7.26 -0.51
CA GLY A 20 11.11 8.57 -1.11
C GLY A 20 12.14 8.64 -2.25
N SER A 21 12.78 7.52 -2.63
CA SER A 21 13.73 7.48 -3.75
C SER A 21 13.10 7.19 -5.11
N LEU A 22 11.84 6.74 -5.12
CA LEU A 22 11.11 6.39 -6.33
C LEU A 22 10.83 7.65 -7.17
N LYS A 23 11.21 7.61 -8.45
CA LYS A 23 11.00 8.70 -9.41
C LYS A 23 10.23 8.19 -10.62
N ASP A 24 9.23 8.97 -11.06
CA ASP A 24 8.44 8.65 -12.24
C ASP A 24 9.25 8.68 -13.52
N ALA A 25 10.17 9.66 -13.64
CA ALA A 25 11.06 9.78 -14.79
C ALA A 25 12.03 8.60 -14.84
N GLY A 26 11.84 7.73 -15.84
CA GLY A 26 12.70 6.57 -16.09
C GLY A 26 12.52 5.41 -15.11
N ASP A 27 11.42 5.36 -14.35
CA ASP A 27 11.13 4.28 -13.38
C ASP A 27 12.33 3.94 -12.49
N GLN A 28 12.98 4.97 -11.93
CA GLN A 28 14.19 4.83 -11.11
C GLN A 28 13.86 4.79 -9.63
N ALA A 29 14.57 3.94 -8.89
CA ALA A 29 14.55 3.89 -7.44
C ALA A 29 15.93 3.54 -6.91
N LYS A 30 16.26 4.01 -5.70
CA LYS A 30 17.44 3.51 -4.99
C LYS A 30 17.09 2.16 -4.37
N GLU A 31 17.74 1.11 -4.84
CA GLU A 31 17.48 -0.26 -4.44
C GLU A 31 18.43 -0.69 -3.32
N ASN A 32 17.86 -1.24 -2.23
CA ASN A 32 18.64 -1.93 -1.19
C ASN A 32 18.83 -3.40 -1.54
N PHE A 33 17.85 -3.98 -2.22
CA PHE A 33 17.85 -5.40 -2.58
C PHE A 33 17.03 -5.63 -3.85
N VAL A 34 17.51 -6.51 -4.72
CA VAL A 34 16.79 -7.02 -5.90
C VAL A 34 16.78 -8.53 -5.81
N SER A 35 15.58 -9.12 -5.75
CA SER A 35 15.41 -10.56 -5.63
C SER A 35 15.78 -11.30 -6.91
N GLY A 36 16.42 -12.45 -6.78
CA GLY A 36 16.53 -13.44 -7.83
C GLY A 36 15.29 -14.35 -7.97
N GLN A 37 14.36 -14.27 -7.02
CA GLN A 37 13.11 -15.02 -6.99
C GLN A 37 11.93 -14.14 -7.42
N ASP A 38 10.89 -14.76 -7.96
CA ASP A 38 9.65 -14.06 -8.31
C ASP A 38 8.71 -13.86 -7.11
N ALA A 39 7.61 -13.14 -7.31
CA ALA A 39 6.66 -12.85 -6.24
C ALA A 39 5.91 -14.11 -5.73
N THR A 40 5.80 -15.16 -6.56
CA THR A 40 5.20 -16.45 -6.17
C THR A 40 5.99 -17.11 -5.05
N PHE A 41 7.32 -17.11 -5.17
CA PHE A 41 8.21 -17.67 -4.15
C PHE A 41 7.94 -17.05 -2.77
N TYR A 42 7.82 -15.74 -2.68
CA TYR A 42 7.56 -15.05 -1.41
C TYR A 42 6.14 -15.31 -0.90
N ALA A 43 5.14 -15.35 -1.79
CA ALA A 43 3.77 -15.68 -1.41
C ALA A 43 3.68 -17.10 -0.80
N GLU A 44 4.34 -18.08 -1.41
CA GLU A 44 4.42 -19.45 -0.90
C GLU A 44 5.20 -19.53 0.41
N LEU A 45 6.30 -18.80 0.54
CA LEU A 45 7.08 -18.70 1.78
C LEU A 45 6.19 -18.19 2.93
N TYR A 46 5.42 -17.12 2.70
CA TYR A 46 4.51 -16.54 3.71
C TYR A 46 3.36 -17.48 4.04
N LYS A 47 2.78 -18.13 3.04
CA LYS A 47 1.75 -19.16 3.21
C LYS A 47 2.25 -20.31 4.08
N ASN A 48 3.43 -20.86 3.79
CA ASN A 48 4.02 -21.97 4.54
C ASN A 48 4.40 -21.57 5.96
N ALA A 49 4.75 -20.31 6.19
CA ALA A 49 5.01 -19.75 7.51
C ALA A 49 3.74 -19.32 8.28
N GLY A 50 2.54 -19.47 7.68
CA GLY A 50 1.27 -19.06 8.29
C GLY A 50 1.09 -17.54 8.43
N LEU A 51 1.85 -16.74 7.69
CA LEU A 51 1.81 -15.27 7.75
C LEU A 51 0.69 -14.74 6.85
N LYS A 52 -0.43 -14.32 7.44
CA LYS A 52 -1.57 -13.71 6.76
C LYS A 52 -1.58 -12.19 6.87
N GLY A 53 -2.19 -11.52 5.88
CA GLY A 53 -2.38 -10.06 5.84
C GLY A 53 -1.12 -9.31 5.43
N GLY A 54 -0.10 -9.99 4.92
CA GLY A 54 0.99 -9.33 4.21
C GLY A 54 0.48 -8.61 2.96
N HIS A 55 1.26 -7.69 2.41
CA HIS A 55 0.82 -6.89 1.27
C HIS A 55 1.77 -6.95 0.09
N VAL A 56 1.20 -6.86 -1.10
CA VAL A 56 1.91 -6.75 -2.37
C VAL A 56 1.70 -5.33 -2.88
N ILE A 57 2.78 -4.61 -3.18
CA ILE A 57 2.71 -3.23 -3.67
C ILE A 57 3.30 -3.13 -5.08
N LEU A 58 2.49 -2.60 -6.01
CA LEU A 58 2.92 -2.27 -7.36
C LEU A 58 3.52 -0.86 -7.35
N LEU A 59 4.81 -0.75 -7.66
CA LEU A 59 5.54 0.52 -7.62
C LEU A 59 5.67 1.20 -9.01
N ASN A 60 5.15 0.57 -10.07
CA ASN A 60 5.07 1.21 -11.39
C ASN A 60 3.70 1.84 -11.62
N GLY A 61 3.67 3.04 -12.17
CA GLY A 61 2.44 3.68 -12.63
C GLY A 61 1.85 2.98 -13.87
N LYS A 62 0.57 3.22 -14.16
CA LYS A 62 -0.13 2.61 -15.32
C LYS A 62 0.50 2.97 -16.66
N ASP A 63 1.19 4.11 -16.74
CA ASP A 63 1.86 4.60 -17.95
C ASP A 63 3.30 4.06 -18.12
N SER A 64 3.80 3.28 -17.15
CA SER A 64 5.12 2.66 -17.22
C SER A 64 5.14 1.47 -18.19
N GLU A 65 6.18 1.35 -19.00
CA GLU A 65 6.43 0.16 -19.82
C GLU A 65 6.53 -1.14 -19.01
N TYR A 66 6.87 -1.04 -17.72
CA TYR A 66 6.98 -2.18 -16.80
C TYR A 66 5.67 -2.53 -16.08
N TYR A 67 4.61 -1.74 -16.27
CA TYR A 67 3.37 -1.93 -15.51
C TYR A 67 2.80 -3.33 -15.64
N GLU A 68 2.68 -3.85 -16.87
CA GLU A 68 2.13 -5.19 -17.09
C GLU A 68 3.01 -6.31 -16.50
N ALA A 69 4.33 -6.17 -16.58
CA ALA A 69 5.25 -7.13 -15.96
C ALA A 69 5.10 -7.12 -14.42
N THR A 70 4.99 -5.93 -13.82
CA THR A 70 4.78 -5.73 -12.38
C THR A 70 3.43 -6.29 -11.95
N ARG A 71 2.35 -5.97 -12.68
CA ARG A 71 0.99 -6.49 -12.42
C ARG A 71 0.92 -8.01 -12.51
N ASN A 72 1.57 -8.60 -13.50
CA ASN A 72 1.62 -10.06 -13.67
C ASN A 72 2.31 -10.77 -12.50
N GLN A 73 3.38 -10.21 -11.96
CA GLN A 73 4.03 -10.71 -10.75
C GLN A 73 3.09 -10.67 -9.54
N ALA A 74 2.38 -9.56 -9.35
CA ALA A 74 1.42 -9.43 -8.27
C ALA A 74 0.27 -10.44 -8.37
N LEU A 75 -0.31 -10.61 -9.57
CA LEU A 75 -1.39 -11.58 -9.79
C LEU A 75 -0.93 -13.03 -9.52
N LYS A 76 0.32 -13.37 -9.85
CA LYS A 76 0.89 -14.69 -9.52
C LYS A 76 0.99 -14.89 -8.01
N ALA A 77 1.46 -13.89 -7.26
CA ALA A 77 1.56 -13.95 -5.80
C ALA A 77 0.17 -14.15 -5.17
N LEU A 78 -0.84 -13.38 -5.59
CA LEU A 78 -2.20 -13.49 -5.08
C LEU A 78 -2.80 -14.88 -5.31
N ARG A 79 -2.61 -15.46 -6.52
CA ARG A 79 -3.08 -16.81 -6.86
C ARG A 79 -2.34 -17.90 -6.08
N ALA A 80 -1.06 -17.70 -5.73
CA ALA A 80 -0.29 -18.66 -4.94
C ALA A 80 -0.74 -18.70 -3.47
N TYR A 81 -1.23 -17.57 -2.95
CA TYR A 81 -1.72 -17.47 -1.57
C TYR A 81 -3.09 -16.78 -1.47
N PRO A 82 -4.18 -17.42 -1.98
CA PRO A 82 -5.52 -16.83 -1.94
C PRO A 82 -5.98 -16.48 -0.53
N GLY A 83 -6.50 -15.28 -0.35
CA GLY A 83 -6.97 -14.76 0.95
C GLY A 83 -5.86 -14.48 1.97
N GLY A 84 -4.59 -14.62 1.60
CA GLY A 84 -3.46 -14.40 2.49
C GLY A 84 -2.77 -13.06 2.33
N LEU A 85 -2.95 -12.40 1.20
CA LEU A 85 -2.23 -11.16 0.85
C LEU A 85 -3.21 -10.05 0.47
N GLN A 86 -2.86 -8.84 0.86
CA GLN A 86 -3.48 -7.60 0.40
C GLN A 86 -2.72 -7.07 -0.83
N ILE A 87 -3.31 -6.17 -1.62
CA ILE A 87 -2.67 -5.58 -2.80
C ILE A 87 -2.87 -4.07 -2.88
N GLY A 88 -1.80 -3.34 -3.19
CA GLY A 88 -1.81 -1.90 -3.41
C GLY A 88 -0.99 -1.47 -4.61
N GLY A 89 -1.03 -0.18 -4.89
CA GLY A 89 -0.34 0.43 -6.03
C GLY A 89 -1.27 0.64 -7.23
N GLY A 90 -1.83 1.84 -7.33
CA GLY A 90 -2.71 2.24 -8.43
C GLY A 90 -4.08 1.55 -8.43
N VAL A 91 -4.56 1.10 -7.26
CA VAL A 91 -5.92 0.54 -7.12
C VAL A 91 -6.97 1.62 -7.29
N CYS A 92 -8.02 1.29 -8.02
CA CYS A 92 -9.17 2.12 -8.30
C CYS A 92 -10.42 1.23 -8.51
N PRO A 93 -11.65 1.78 -8.56
CA PRO A 93 -12.86 0.98 -8.74
C PRO A 93 -12.83 0.03 -9.94
N GLU A 94 -12.17 0.46 -11.02
CA GLU A 94 -12.13 -0.28 -12.28
C GLU A 94 -11.27 -1.56 -12.23
N ASN A 95 -10.34 -1.67 -11.27
CA ASN A 95 -9.43 -2.83 -11.14
C ASN A 95 -9.54 -3.57 -9.79
N ALA A 96 -10.25 -3.03 -8.81
CA ALA A 96 -10.36 -3.60 -7.48
C ALA A 96 -10.88 -5.04 -7.51
N GLN A 97 -11.97 -5.28 -8.26
CA GLN A 97 -12.59 -6.59 -8.36
C GLN A 97 -11.69 -7.63 -9.05
N ASP A 98 -10.85 -7.22 -10.02
CA ASP A 98 -9.89 -8.12 -10.66
C ASP A 98 -8.87 -8.68 -9.66
N TYR A 99 -8.40 -7.84 -8.74
CA TYR A 99 -7.46 -8.26 -7.70
C TYR A 99 -8.12 -9.16 -6.65
N LEU A 100 -9.33 -8.84 -6.22
CA LEU A 100 -10.10 -9.70 -5.29
C LEU A 100 -10.37 -11.07 -5.93
N ASN A 101 -10.78 -11.12 -7.19
CA ASN A 101 -10.98 -12.35 -7.94
C ASN A 101 -9.67 -13.14 -8.16
N ALA A 102 -8.53 -12.47 -8.20
CA ALA A 102 -7.21 -13.12 -8.27
C ALA A 102 -6.77 -13.72 -6.94
N GLY A 103 -7.48 -13.46 -5.85
CA GLY A 103 -7.21 -14.01 -4.53
C GLY A 103 -6.69 -13.01 -3.51
N ALA A 104 -6.72 -11.70 -3.78
CA ALA A 104 -6.43 -10.70 -2.74
C ALA A 104 -7.45 -10.80 -1.61
N SER A 105 -6.99 -10.68 -0.37
CA SER A 105 -7.88 -10.54 0.79
C SER A 105 -8.49 -9.15 0.86
N HIS A 106 -7.68 -8.14 0.52
CA HIS A 106 -8.07 -6.72 0.52
C HIS A 106 -7.35 -5.98 -0.59
N VAL A 107 -7.92 -4.84 -0.97
CA VAL A 107 -7.29 -3.84 -1.84
C VAL A 107 -6.89 -2.62 -1.01
N ILE A 108 -5.67 -2.13 -1.22
CA ILE A 108 -5.10 -0.98 -0.52
C ILE A 108 -5.16 0.23 -1.44
N VAL A 109 -5.73 1.32 -0.97
CA VAL A 109 -5.91 2.53 -1.76
C VAL A 109 -5.40 3.78 -1.03
N THR A 110 -4.72 4.65 -1.77
CA THR A 110 -4.22 5.96 -1.30
C THR A 110 -4.65 7.06 -2.25
N SER A 111 -3.93 7.26 -3.35
CA SER A 111 -4.06 8.43 -4.23
C SER A 111 -5.40 8.55 -4.94
N TYR A 112 -6.18 7.48 -5.06
CA TYR A 112 -7.53 7.55 -5.60
C TYR A 112 -8.50 8.25 -4.64
N VAL A 113 -8.35 7.99 -3.34
CA VAL A 113 -9.19 8.57 -2.28
C VAL A 113 -8.66 9.93 -1.82
N PHE A 114 -7.34 10.06 -1.68
CA PHE A 114 -6.68 11.32 -1.32
C PHE A 114 -6.23 12.04 -2.59
N LYS A 115 -7.16 12.67 -3.27
CA LYS A 115 -6.95 13.29 -4.59
C LYS A 115 -6.77 14.81 -4.46
N ASP A 116 -5.85 15.38 -5.25
CA ASP A 116 -5.59 16.82 -5.31
C ASP A 116 -5.30 17.45 -3.94
N GLY A 117 -4.63 16.69 -3.08
CA GLY A 117 -4.27 17.12 -1.73
C GLY A 117 -5.40 17.05 -0.70
N ARG A 118 -6.52 16.41 -0.99
CA ARG A 118 -7.71 16.35 -0.14
C ARG A 118 -8.32 14.95 -0.09
N LEU A 119 -9.05 14.67 0.97
CA LEU A 119 -9.94 13.52 1.04
C LEU A 119 -11.15 13.73 0.11
N SER A 120 -11.37 12.80 -0.80
CA SER A 120 -12.55 12.76 -1.67
C SER A 120 -13.54 11.72 -1.16
N TRP A 121 -14.59 12.17 -0.50
CA TRP A 121 -15.68 11.31 -0.03
C TRP A 121 -16.40 10.58 -1.16
N GLU A 122 -16.54 11.23 -2.32
CA GLU A 122 -17.11 10.60 -3.52
C GLU A 122 -16.26 9.42 -3.97
N ASN A 123 -14.94 9.59 -4.06
CA ASN A 123 -14.03 8.51 -4.46
C ASN A 123 -13.98 7.39 -3.42
N LEU A 124 -14.04 7.72 -2.12
CA LEU A 124 -14.11 6.73 -1.06
C LEU A 124 -15.38 5.88 -1.19
N ALA A 125 -16.55 6.52 -1.36
CA ALA A 125 -17.82 5.80 -1.56
C ALA A 125 -17.80 4.91 -2.82
N ARG A 126 -17.16 5.36 -3.91
CA ARG A 126 -16.98 4.53 -5.12
C ARG A 126 -16.07 3.33 -4.85
N MET A 127 -15.03 3.47 -4.04
CA MET A 127 -14.18 2.34 -3.65
C MET A 127 -14.94 1.34 -2.76
N GLU A 128 -15.72 1.81 -1.79
CA GLU A 128 -16.59 0.94 -0.99
C GLU A 128 -17.58 0.16 -1.86
N GLN A 129 -18.20 0.83 -2.82
CA GLN A 129 -19.12 0.16 -3.76
C GLN A 129 -18.43 -0.89 -4.62
N ALA A 130 -17.18 -0.65 -5.03
CA ALA A 130 -16.43 -1.54 -5.92
C ALA A 130 -15.81 -2.74 -5.20
N ALA A 131 -15.29 -2.56 -3.99
CA ALA A 131 -14.55 -3.58 -3.26
C ALA A 131 -15.33 -4.20 -2.10
N GLY A 132 -16.29 -3.47 -1.53
CA GLY A 132 -16.85 -3.73 -0.21
C GLY A 132 -15.95 -3.18 0.89
N ARG A 133 -16.56 -2.63 1.94
CA ARG A 133 -15.86 -2.10 3.11
C ARG A 133 -14.92 -3.15 3.73
N GLU A 134 -15.39 -4.39 3.81
CA GLU A 134 -14.70 -5.55 4.41
C GLU A 134 -13.45 -6.00 3.64
N HIS A 135 -13.21 -5.44 2.45
CA HIS A 135 -12.06 -5.71 1.61
C HIS A 135 -11.23 -4.45 1.32
N LEU A 136 -11.55 -3.33 1.97
CA LEU A 136 -10.88 -2.06 1.73
C LEU A 136 -9.90 -1.74 2.85
N VAL A 137 -8.65 -1.47 2.46
CA VAL A 137 -7.60 -0.90 3.32
C VAL A 137 -7.29 0.51 2.85
N LEU A 138 -7.32 1.47 3.75
CA LEU A 138 -6.85 2.83 3.47
C LEU A 138 -5.39 2.95 3.88
N ASP A 139 -4.53 3.26 2.90
CA ASP A 139 -3.12 3.56 3.18
C ASP A 139 -2.98 5.04 3.58
N LEU A 140 -2.58 5.23 4.81
CA LEU A 140 -2.28 6.51 5.43
C LEU A 140 -0.75 6.73 5.42
N SER A 141 -0.11 6.57 4.25
CA SER A 141 1.28 6.96 4.07
C SER A 141 1.46 8.41 4.47
N CYS A 142 2.35 8.68 5.42
CA CYS A 142 2.44 10.00 6.04
C CYS A 142 3.88 10.50 6.17
N ARG A 143 4.01 11.82 6.25
CA ARG A 143 5.27 12.54 6.51
C ARG A 143 5.06 13.66 7.51
N LYS A 144 6.10 13.96 8.27
CA LYS A 144 6.07 15.02 9.28
C LYS A 144 6.29 16.39 8.64
N LYS A 145 5.40 17.35 8.96
CA LYS A 145 5.50 18.75 8.59
C LYS A 145 4.99 19.59 9.75
N ASP A 146 5.73 20.63 10.16
CA ASP A 146 5.34 21.55 11.24
C ASP A 146 4.92 20.80 12.53
N ASN A 147 5.68 19.77 12.87
CA ASN A 147 5.47 18.90 14.04
C ASN A 147 4.18 18.05 14.03
N GLN A 148 3.53 17.90 12.87
CA GLN A 148 2.34 17.06 12.68
C GLN A 148 2.54 16.13 11.47
N TYR A 149 1.92 14.93 11.50
CA TYR A 149 1.90 14.02 10.37
C TYR A 149 0.73 14.34 9.46
N PHE A 150 1.00 14.43 8.16
CA PHE A 150 0.01 14.58 7.11
C PHE A 150 0.09 13.42 6.14
N ILE A 151 -1.07 13.01 5.63
CA ILE A 151 -1.14 12.01 4.54
C ILE A 151 -0.44 12.58 3.31
N VAL A 152 0.35 11.73 2.64
CA VAL A 152 1.05 12.06 1.42
C VAL A 152 0.63 11.13 0.28
N THR A 153 0.61 11.66 -0.92
CA THR A 153 0.19 10.96 -2.16
C THR A 153 1.25 11.09 -3.25
N ASP A 154 0.95 10.59 -4.43
CA ASP A 154 1.81 10.66 -5.60
C ASP A 154 3.23 10.19 -5.30
N ARG A 155 3.34 8.93 -4.85
CA ARG A 155 4.60 8.32 -4.43
C ARG A 155 5.30 9.14 -3.34
N TRP A 156 4.49 9.58 -2.36
CA TRP A 156 4.90 10.29 -1.14
C TRP A 156 5.49 11.69 -1.38
N GLN A 157 5.29 12.26 -2.58
CA GLN A 157 5.88 13.55 -2.96
C GLN A 157 4.97 14.74 -2.64
N LYS A 158 3.66 14.52 -2.55
CA LYS A 158 2.67 15.58 -2.31
C LYS A 158 2.00 15.44 -0.96
N PHE A 159 2.06 16.49 -0.17
CA PHE A 159 1.27 16.60 1.06
C PHE A 159 -0.20 16.85 0.73
N THR A 160 -1.07 16.22 1.51
CA THR A 160 -2.49 16.58 1.56
C THR A 160 -2.73 17.57 2.69
N ASP A 161 -3.96 18.10 2.80
CA ASP A 161 -4.44 18.87 3.93
C ASP A 161 -5.03 17.99 5.07
N VAL A 162 -4.91 16.66 4.94
CA VAL A 162 -5.46 15.69 5.88
C VAL A 162 -4.39 15.27 6.89
N PRO A 163 -4.51 15.68 8.16
CA PRO A 163 -3.59 15.25 9.21
C PRO A 163 -3.91 13.81 9.62
N VAL A 164 -2.88 13.08 10.07
CA VAL A 164 -3.07 11.78 10.71
C VAL A 164 -3.39 12.03 12.19
N THR A 165 -4.67 12.04 12.53
CA THR A 165 -5.18 12.23 13.90
C THR A 165 -6.20 11.15 14.24
N LEU A 166 -6.49 11.00 15.53
CA LEU A 166 -7.49 10.05 15.99
C LEU A 166 -8.87 10.33 15.37
N GLU A 167 -9.28 11.59 15.31
CA GLU A 167 -10.59 11.99 14.77
C GLU A 167 -10.72 11.59 13.29
N VAL A 168 -9.67 11.84 12.49
CA VAL A 168 -9.64 11.45 11.07
C VAL A 168 -9.69 9.93 10.93
N MET A 169 -8.97 9.19 11.78
CA MET A 169 -8.98 7.72 11.74
C MET A 169 -10.32 7.15 12.19
N GLU A 170 -10.97 7.72 13.20
CA GLU A 170 -12.32 7.32 13.63
C GLU A 170 -13.34 7.55 12.51
N GLU A 171 -13.31 8.71 11.85
CA GLU A 171 -14.18 9.03 10.72
C GLU A 171 -13.98 8.05 9.55
N LEU A 172 -12.73 7.84 9.13
CA LEU A 172 -12.40 6.94 8.02
C LEU A 172 -12.62 5.45 8.36
N GLY A 173 -12.53 5.07 9.64
CA GLY A 173 -12.70 3.69 10.11
C GLY A 173 -14.08 3.09 9.86
N SER A 174 -15.10 3.95 9.66
CA SER A 174 -16.44 3.48 9.27
C SER A 174 -16.52 3.03 7.80
N HIS A 175 -15.52 3.36 6.98
CA HIS A 175 -15.47 3.16 5.54
C HIS A 175 -14.48 2.09 5.07
N CYS A 176 -13.66 1.54 5.96
CA CYS A 176 -12.68 0.49 5.62
C CYS A 176 -12.62 -0.58 6.71
N ASP A 177 -11.98 -1.70 6.40
CA ASP A 177 -11.70 -2.76 7.36
C ASP A 177 -10.41 -2.50 8.15
N GLU A 178 -9.42 -1.89 7.49
CA GLU A 178 -8.08 -1.74 8.03
C GLU A 178 -7.38 -0.48 7.54
N PHE A 179 -6.46 0.04 8.35
CA PHE A 179 -5.50 1.08 7.95
C PHE A 179 -4.10 0.50 7.77
N LEU A 180 -3.43 0.89 6.70
CA LEU A 180 -1.98 0.75 6.55
C LEU A 180 -1.33 2.10 6.87
N VAL A 181 -0.66 2.22 8.01
CA VAL A 181 0.06 3.46 8.38
C VAL A 181 1.53 3.32 8.02
N HIS A 182 1.98 4.13 7.09
CA HIS A 182 3.33 4.09 6.57
C HIS A 182 4.06 5.42 6.81
N ALA A 183 5.05 5.40 7.71
CA ALA A 183 5.88 6.57 8.01
C ALA A 183 7.06 6.63 7.02
N VAL A 184 6.86 7.33 5.90
CA VAL A 184 7.78 7.36 4.74
C VAL A 184 9.19 7.83 5.09
N ASP A 185 9.31 8.77 6.03
CA ASP A 185 10.59 9.41 6.34
C ASP A 185 11.59 8.48 7.02
N VAL A 186 11.17 7.34 7.58
CA VAL A 186 12.04 6.35 8.25
C VAL A 186 12.19 5.05 7.48
N GLU A 187 11.40 4.85 6.41
CA GLU A 187 11.43 3.62 5.62
C GLU A 187 12.79 3.37 4.97
N GLY A 188 13.28 2.14 5.09
CA GLY A 188 14.55 1.69 4.52
C GLY A 188 15.81 2.27 5.19
N LYS A 189 15.65 3.01 6.31
CA LYS A 189 16.77 3.66 7.03
C LYS A 189 17.27 2.88 8.24
N ALA A 190 16.59 1.79 8.63
CA ALA A 190 16.92 0.97 9.80
C ALA A 190 16.99 1.76 11.13
N ASN A 191 16.22 2.84 11.26
CA ASN A 191 16.20 3.72 12.45
C ASN A 191 15.09 3.38 13.45
N GLY A 192 14.40 2.24 13.27
CA GLY A 192 13.23 1.87 14.08
C GLY A 192 11.91 2.42 13.51
N ILE A 193 10.86 2.32 14.31
CA ILE A 193 9.52 2.77 13.94
C ILE A 193 9.25 4.20 14.45
N GLU A 194 8.43 4.96 13.71
CA GLU A 194 7.86 6.22 14.20
C GLU A 194 6.70 5.90 15.15
N THR A 195 6.92 6.13 16.43
CA THR A 195 5.97 5.75 17.49
C THR A 195 4.72 6.62 17.51
N GLU A 196 4.84 7.89 17.14
CA GLU A 196 3.73 8.85 17.19
C GLU A 196 2.56 8.45 16.27
N PRO A 197 2.72 8.26 14.92
CA PRO A 197 1.61 7.84 14.08
C PRO A 197 1.11 6.43 14.40
N VAL A 198 1.98 5.54 14.89
CA VAL A 198 1.60 4.17 15.30
C VAL A 198 0.75 4.18 16.56
N SER A 199 0.90 5.17 17.45
CA SER A 199 0.10 5.23 18.69
C SER A 199 -1.39 5.36 18.42
N TYR A 200 -1.80 6.01 17.35
CA TYR A 200 -3.21 6.15 16.96
C TYR A 200 -3.85 4.82 16.50
N THR A 201 -3.06 3.82 16.11
CA THR A 201 -3.57 2.53 15.62
C THR A 201 -3.89 1.53 16.73
N HIS A 202 -3.61 1.85 18.00
CA HIS A 202 -3.77 0.96 19.16
C HIS A 202 -4.94 1.35 20.09
N LEU A 203 -5.82 2.22 19.64
CA LEU A 203 -6.92 2.78 20.42
C LEU A 203 -8.25 2.03 20.25
N THR A 204 -8.20 0.74 19.94
CA THR A 204 -9.37 -0.15 19.95
C THR A 204 -9.29 -1.15 21.08
#